data_8d34a631933cf3a63951cebda431dfa4
#
_entry.id   8d34a631933cf3a63951cebda431dfa4
#
_cell.length_a   1.000
_cell.length_b   1.000
_cell.length_c   1.000
_cell.angle_alpha   90.00
_cell.angle_beta   90.00
_cell.angle_gamma   90.00
#
_symmetry.space_group_name_H-M   'P 1'
#
loop_
_entity.id
_entity.type
_entity.pdbx_description
1 polymer ?
#
loop_
_entity_poly.entity_id
_entity_poly.type
_entity_poly.pdbx_seq_one_letter_code
_entity_poly.pdbx_strand_id
1 'polypeptide(L)'
;MSEANKVSEEKEEKITKSESFVSVVAVLGADTAGTVEKVPEIVSYLRDRYSDFEVVLVAKKSSESEAEKLVQPLLKTVPCIRYLQLTDDGPNDVAREAGLENAIGDFVVLMDPKYDPIDLIGRAVTMCREGTDVIVGVSALKHSLSYNMLRPVSQLLLRLADYRLPRNASHFRCLSRRAANAVTQSGKAHQLFYMRIQKTGYGFRTMEYESLCSDGRSFWHALRKLLKLMVFNSQSPLHLLSGLSFAASLVAFLFAVYAVVIKLFLYGVVDGWTSTFLAI
;
A
#
# COMPACT_ATOMS: atom_id res chain seq x y z
N MET A 1 -5.57 31.62 -53.99
CA MET A 1 -4.43 31.39 -53.06
C MET A 1 -4.70 32.13 -51.76
N SER A 2 -5.68 31.70 -50.94
CA SER A 2 -5.92 32.37 -49.64
C SER A 2 -6.71 31.56 -48.62
N GLU A 3 -7.04 30.31 -48.85
CA GLU A 3 -7.77 29.47 -47.84
C GLU A 3 -6.97 28.31 -47.29
N ALA A 4 -5.87 27.91 -47.94
CA ALA A 4 -5.02 26.82 -47.45
C ALA A 4 -4.03 27.22 -46.35
N ASN A 5 -3.87 28.51 -46.04
CA ASN A 5 -2.90 29.00 -45.06
C ASN A 5 -3.55 29.34 -43.69
N LYS A 6 -4.87 29.24 -43.58
CA LYS A 6 -5.60 29.42 -42.29
C LYS A 6 -5.87 28.16 -41.50
N VAL A 7 -5.65 26.98 -42.08
CA VAL A 7 -5.92 25.68 -41.43
C VAL A 7 -4.68 25.13 -40.71
N SER A 8 -3.50 25.70 -40.93
CA SER A 8 -2.26 25.28 -40.25
C SER A 8 -1.90 26.08 -39.01
N GLU A 9 -2.65 27.13 -38.66
CA GLU A 9 -2.40 27.96 -37.48
C GLU A 9 -3.33 27.65 -36.26
N GLU A 10 -4.27 26.73 -36.42
CA GLU A 10 -5.15 26.31 -35.33
C GLU A 10 -4.79 24.92 -34.84
N LYS A 11 -3.72 24.76 -34.08
CA LYS A 11 -3.53 23.71 -33.06
C LYS A 11 -2.16 23.76 -32.35
N GLU A 12 -1.64 24.90 -32.04
CA GLU A 12 -0.87 25.04 -30.80
C GLU A 12 -1.85 25.40 -29.70
N GLU A 13 -2.62 24.41 -29.22
CA GLU A 13 -3.34 24.49 -27.97
C GLU A 13 -2.28 24.71 -26.88
N LYS A 14 -2.08 25.98 -26.53
CA LYS A 14 -1.21 26.42 -25.46
C LYS A 14 -1.70 25.70 -24.21
N ILE A 15 -1.12 24.55 -23.90
CA ILE A 15 -1.41 23.78 -22.68
C ILE A 15 -1.09 24.74 -21.54
N THR A 16 -2.11 25.42 -21.04
CA THR A 16 -1.98 26.26 -19.84
C THR A 16 -1.58 25.32 -18.71
N LYS A 17 -0.32 25.45 -18.27
CA LYS A 17 0.21 24.64 -17.17
C LYS A 17 -0.66 24.85 -15.94
N SER A 18 -0.91 23.77 -15.24
CA SER A 18 -1.62 23.83 -13.96
C SER A 18 -0.75 24.49 -12.90
N GLU A 19 -1.32 25.42 -12.14
CA GLU A 19 -0.64 26.09 -11.02
C GLU A 19 -0.48 25.18 -9.79
N SER A 20 -1.01 23.95 -9.83
CA SER A 20 -0.88 22.99 -8.73
C SER A 20 0.55 22.50 -8.61
N PHE A 21 1.09 22.49 -7.40
CA PHE A 21 2.39 21.90 -7.11
C PHE A 21 2.27 20.38 -6.95
N VAL A 22 2.99 19.61 -7.75
CA VAL A 22 2.93 18.14 -7.76
C VAL A 22 4.26 17.55 -7.30
N SER A 23 4.23 16.72 -6.26
CA SER A 23 5.38 15.90 -5.83
C SER A 23 5.19 14.47 -6.31
N VAL A 24 6.20 13.92 -7.00
CA VAL A 24 6.25 12.51 -7.37
C VAL A 24 7.30 11.81 -6.50
N VAL A 25 6.89 10.79 -5.77
CA VAL A 25 7.77 10.01 -4.90
C VAL A 25 8.00 8.63 -5.50
N ALA A 26 9.26 8.28 -5.72
CA ALA A 26 9.69 6.96 -6.19
C ALA A 26 10.73 6.36 -5.25
N VAL A 27 10.58 5.07 -4.92
CA VAL A 27 11.52 4.34 -4.05
C VAL A 27 12.53 3.59 -4.90
N LEU A 28 13.80 3.86 -4.67
CA LEU A 28 14.93 3.14 -5.26
C LEU A 28 15.13 1.84 -4.48
N GLY A 29 14.69 0.74 -5.08
CA GLY A 29 14.69 -0.59 -4.45
C GLY A 29 15.52 -1.60 -5.22
N ALA A 30 14.98 -2.79 -5.46
CA ALA A 30 15.68 -3.89 -6.14
C ALA A 30 16.05 -3.59 -7.61
N ASP A 31 15.42 -2.61 -8.24
CA ASP A 31 15.72 -2.17 -9.62
C ASP A 31 15.93 -0.64 -9.63
N THR A 32 17.01 -0.23 -9.00
CA THR A 32 17.39 1.18 -8.92
C THR A 32 17.67 1.75 -10.30
N ALA A 33 18.39 1.03 -11.15
CA ALA A 33 18.75 1.47 -12.48
C ALA A 33 17.52 1.73 -13.37
N GLY A 34 16.59 0.77 -13.44
CA GLY A 34 15.36 0.93 -14.22
C GLY A 34 14.46 2.05 -13.71
N THR A 35 14.44 2.31 -12.39
CA THR A 35 13.70 3.44 -11.83
C THR A 35 14.35 4.77 -12.20
N VAL A 36 15.68 4.88 -12.07
CA VAL A 36 16.44 6.11 -12.38
C VAL A 36 16.37 6.46 -13.87
N GLU A 37 16.40 5.46 -14.74
CA GLU A 37 16.26 5.63 -16.20
C GLU A 37 14.94 6.32 -16.59
N LYS A 38 13.86 6.08 -15.84
CA LYS A 38 12.54 6.68 -16.08
C LYS A 38 12.38 8.11 -15.54
N VAL A 39 13.28 8.57 -14.68
CA VAL A 39 13.18 9.89 -14.04
C VAL A 39 13.16 11.04 -15.06
N PRO A 40 14.01 11.08 -16.10
CA PRO A 40 13.95 12.14 -17.10
C PRO A 40 12.62 12.22 -17.84
N GLU A 41 11.97 11.08 -18.11
CA GLU A 41 10.67 11.00 -18.75
C GLU A 41 9.58 11.56 -17.83
N ILE A 42 9.61 11.21 -16.53
CA ILE A 42 8.71 11.78 -15.51
C ILE A 42 8.88 13.29 -15.41
N VAL A 43 10.12 13.78 -15.36
CA VAL A 43 10.44 15.21 -15.29
C VAL A 43 9.91 15.95 -16.52
N SER A 44 10.11 15.40 -17.72
CA SER A 44 9.57 15.98 -18.95
C SER A 44 8.05 16.06 -18.91
N TYR A 45 7.39 14.96 -18.53
CA TYR A 45 5.94 14.90 -18.40
C TYR A 45 5.39 15.95 -17.43
N LEU A 46 6.03 16.12 -16.26
CA LEU A 46 5.63 17.10 -15.24
C LEU A 46 5.86 18.53 -15.72
N ARG A 47 7.02 18.80 -16.33
CA ARG A 47 7.39 20.13 -16.87
C ARG A 47 6.40 20.64 -17.91
N ASP A 48 5.85 19.75 -18.72
CA ASP A 48 4.89 20.13 -19.76
C ASP A 48 3.51 20.50 -19.19
N ARG A 49 3.15 19.97 -18.02
CA ARG A 49 1.79 20.05 -17.44
C ARG A 49 1.66 20.92 -16.21
N TYR A 50 2.72 21.09 -15.42
CA TYR A 50 2.68 21.79 -14.14
C TYR A 50 3.71 22.93 -14.12
N SER A 51 3.34 24.03 -13.46
CA SER A 51 4.26 25.14 -13.23
C SER A 51 5.32 24.78 -12.23
N ASP A 52 4.89 24.11 -11.15
CA ASP A 52 5.74 23.71 -10.05
C ASP A 52 5.62 22.20 -9.80
N PHE A 53 6.75 21.54 -9.69
CA PHE A 53 6.82 20.12 -9.41
C PHE A 53 8.16 19.72 -8.79
N GLU A 54 8.16 18.59 -8.11
CA GLU A 54 9.38 17.93 -7.64
C GLU A 54 9.30 16.41 -7.84
N VAL A 55 10.48 15.78 -7.94
CA VAL A 55 10.62 14.33 -7.93
C VAL A 55 11.49 13.94 -6.73
N VAL A 56 10.91 13.19 -5.79
CA VAL A 56 11.58 12.73 -4.58
C VAL A 56 11.99 11.28 -4.75
N LEU A 57 13.29 11.04 -4.86
CA LEU A 57 13.86 9.70 -4.96
C LEU A 57 14.33 9.25 -3.58
N VAL A 58 13.81 8.12 -3.12
CA VAL A 58 14.12 7.59 -1.78
C VAL A 58 14.94 6.31 -1.92
N ALA A 59 16.17 6.32 -1.46
CA ALA A 59 17.05 5.16 -1.43
C ALA A 59 17.11 4.53 -0.04
N LYS A 60 17.25 3.21 -0.01
CA LYS A 60 17.56 2.44 1.20
C LYS A 60 19.07 2.30 1.37
N LYS A 61 19.50 1.91 2.56
CA LYS A 61 20.92 1.66 2.83
C LYS A 61 21.53 0.62 1.89
N SER A 62 20.84 -0.48 1.62
CA SER A 62 21.31 -1.52 0.70
C SER A 62 21.50 -1.08 -0.75
N SER A 63 20.78 -0.04 -1.17
CA SER A 63 20.88 0.53 -2.54
C SER A 63 21.73 1.81 -2.59
N GLU A 64 22.35 2.23 -1.50
CA GLU A 64 23.05 3.52 -1.36
C GLU A 64 24.12 3.71 -2.44
N SER A 65 25.09 2.82 -2.53
CA SER A 65 26.24 2.98 -3.46
C SER A 65 25.85 2.96 -4.94
N GLU A 66 24.83 2.21 -5.30
CA GLU A 66 24.30 2.17 -6.66
C GLU A 66 23.43 3.40 -6.94
N ALA A 67 22.54 3.73 -6.02
CA ALA A 67 21.65 4.88 -6.13
C ALA A 67 22.44 6.19 -6.23
N GLU A 68 23.45 6.38 -5.38
CA GLU A 68 24.26 7.58 -5.39
C GLU A 68 24.96 7.78 -6.75
N LYS A 69 25.57 6.73 -7.30
CA LYS A 69 26.24 6.80 -8.60
C LYS A 69 25.29 7.14 -9.75
N LEU A 70 24.07 6.59 -9.71
CA LEU A 70 23.09 6.79 -10.78
C LEU A 70 22.33 8.11 -10.65
N VAL A 71 22.07 8.57 -9.42
CA VAL A 71 21.29 9.79 -9.17
C VAL A 71 22.14 11.05 -9.18
N GLN A 72 23.41 11.00 -8.79
CA GLN A 72 24.30 12.17 -8.77
C GLN A 72 24.36 12.97 -10.08
N PRO A 73 24.46 12.36 -11.26
CA PRO A 73 24.41 13.08 -12.53
C PRO A 73 23.09 13.83 -12.73
N LEU A 74 21.95 13.22 -12.34
CA LEU A 74 20.63 13.83 -12.45
C LEU A 74 20.47 15.03 -11.53
N LEU A 75 20.97 14.95 -10.29
CA LEU A 75 20.92 16.06 -9.32
C LEU A 75 21.66 17.31 -9.81
N LYS A 76 22.72 17.14 -10.62
CA LYS A 76 23.48 18.25 -11.18
C LYS A 76 22.78 18.91 -12.37
N THR A 77 21.97 18.15 -13.11
CA THR A 77 21.34 18.60 -14.37
C THR A 77 19.89 19.01 -14.19
N VAL A 78 19.19 18.49 -13.17
CA VAL A 78 17.76 18.68 -12.99
C VAL A 78 17.46 19.17 -11.57
N PRO A 79 17.20 20.48 -11.39
CA PRO A 79 17.07 21.09 -10.05
C PRO A 79 15.82 20.67 -9.28
N CYS A 80 14.81 20.11 -9.95
CA CYS A 80 13.56 19.68 -9.31
C CYS A 80 13.62 18.25 -8.73
N ILE A 81 14.79 17.60 -8.74
CA ILE A 81 14.99 16.27 -8.14
C ILE A 81 15.54 16.43 -6.73
N ARG A 82 14.94 15.72 -5.78
CA ARG A 82 15.42 15.59 -4.41
C ARG A 82 15.75 14.14 -4.12
N TYR A 83 16.86 13.92 -3.46
CA TYR A 83 17.34 12.59 -3.08
C TYR A 83 17.32 12.44 -1.56
N LEU A 84 16.68 11.40 -1.08
CA LEU A 84 16.60 11.04 0.34
C LEU A 84 17.27 9.68 0.54
N GLN A 85 18.24 9.63 1.44
CA GLN A 85 18.92 8.42 1.86
C GLN A 85 18.40 7.97 3.22
N LEU A 86 17.90 6.73 3.30
CA LEU A 86 17.53 6.11 4.57
C LEU A 86 18.74 5.41 5.19
N THR A 87 18.83 5.48 6.50
CA THR A 87 19.90 4.85 7.28
C THR A 87 19.69 3.36 7.53
N ASP A 88 18.52 2.83 7.17
CA ASP A 88 18.12 1.44 7.42
C ASP A 88 17.47 0.79 6.19
N ASP A 89 17.50 -0.54 6.16
CA ASP A 89 16.90 -1.41 5.12
C ASP A 89 15.46 -1.82 5.47
N GLY A 90 14.69 -0.90 5.98
CA GLY A 90 13.28 -1.12 6.29
C GLY A 90 12.43 -1.54 5.07
N PRO A 91 11.16 -1.91 5.29
CA PRO A 91 10.21 -2.20 4.22
C PRO A 91 10.06 -1.01 3.25
N ASN A 92 9.71 -1.28 1.98
CA ASN A 92 9.45 -0.21 1.00
C ASN A 92 8.36 0.78 1.47
N ASP A 93 7.47 0.35 2.35
CA ASP A 93 6.42 1.20 2.90
C ASP A 93 7.00 2.32 3.78
N VAL A 94 8.09 2.07 4.52
CA VAL A 94 8.83 3.08 5.30
C VAL A 94 9.50 4.10 4.36
N ALA A 95 10.09 3.62 3.26
CA ALA A 95 10.70 4.51 2.28
C ALA A 95 9.65 5.40 1.57
N ARG A 96 8.47 4.86 1.26
CA ARG A 96 7.36 5.66 0.71
C ARG A 96 6.85 6.69 1.71
N GLU A 97 6.77 6.33 2.97
CA GLU A 97 6.40 7.24 4.06
C GLU A 97 7.38 8.37 4.20
N ALA A 98 8.68 8.08 4.26
CA ALA A 98 9.73 9.11 4.31
C ALA A 98 9.65 10.05 3.09
N GLY A 99 9.39 9.51 1.89
CA GLY A 99 9.16 10.30 0.71
C GLY A 99 7.91 11.20 0.81
N LEU A 100 6.81 10.67 1.33
CA LEU A 100 5.57 11.43 1.53
C LEU A 100 5.76 12.56 2.56
N GLU A 101 6.47 12.29 3.65
CA GLU A 101 6.75 13.24 4.72
C GLU A 101 7.60 14.41 4.24
N ASN A 102 8.55 14.13 3.34
CA ASN A 102 9.44 15.13 2.77
C ASN A 102 8.91 15.82 1.51
N ALA A 103 7.82 15.33 0.92
CA ALA A 103 7.19 15.95 -0.23
C ALA A 103 6.48 17.24 0.15
N ILE A 104 6.57 18.30 -0.68
CA ILE A 104 6.04 19.64 -0.38
C ILE A 104 4.88 20.07 -1.30
N GLY A 105 4.60 19.34 -2.40
CA GLY A 105 3.54 19.68 -3.35
C GLY A 105 2.12 19.56 -2.78
N ASP A 106 1.16 20.20 -3.42
CA ASP A 106 -0.27 20.14 -3.07
C ASP A 106 -0.84 18.74 -3.26
N PHE A 107 -0.31 18.03 -4.25
CA PHE A 107 -0.64 16.64 -4.55
C PHE A 107 0.63 15.80 -4.52
N VAL A 108 0.58 14.70 -3.76
CA VAL A 108 1.72 13.77 -3.66
C VAL A 108 1.37 12.46 -4.33
N VAL A 109 2.12 12.13 -5.37
CA VAL A 109 1.97 10.89 -6.14
C VAL A 109 3.06 9.90 -5.71
N LEU A 110 2.66 8.78 -5.14
CA LEU A 110 3.53 7.65 -4.84
C LEU A 110 3.42 6.66 -5.98
N MET A 111 4.51 6.43 -6.71
CA MET A 111 4.52 5.51 -7.85
C MET A 111 5.79 4.65 -7.88
N ASP A 112 5.69 3.57 -8.61
CA ASP A 112 6.83 2.74 -9.00
C ASP A 112 6.96 2.83 -10.53
N PRO A 113 7.94 3.59 -11.05
CA PRO A 113 8.06 3.84 -12.49
C PRO A 113 8.24 2.59 -13.34
N LYS A 114 8.62 1.46 -12.74
CA LYS A 114 8.73 0.16 -13.41
C LYS A 114 7.36 -0.43 -13.75
N TYR A 115 6.37 -0.23 -12.89
CA TYR A 115 5.05 -0.85 -13.00
C TYR A 115 3.96 0.13 -13.41
N ASP A 116 4.11 1.39 -13.04
CA ASP A 116 3.07 2.40 -13.17
C ASP A 116 3.33 3.31 -14.38
N PRO A 117 2.43 3.37 -15.38
CA PRO A 117 2.51 4.30 -16.50
C PRO A 117 2.54 5.76 -16.02
N ILE A 118 3.30 6.60 -16.71
CA ILE A 118 3.52 8.01 -16.32
C ILE A 118 2.25 8.86 -16.47
N ASP A 119 1.38 8.53 -17.41
CA ASP A 119 0.10 9.23 -17.63
C ASP A 119 -0.84 9.16 -16.41
N LEU A 120 -0.66 8.16 -15.54
CA LEU A 120 -1.43 8.05 -14.29
C LEU A 120 -1.27 9.26 -13.39
N ILE A 121 -0.12 9.94 -13.43
CA ILE A 121 0.15 11.14 -12.63
C ILE A 121 -0.92 12.20 -12.93
N GLY A 122 -1.09 12.55 -14.20
CA GLY A 122 -2.05 13.57 -14.60
C GLY A 122 -3.49 13.20 -14.30
N ARG A 123 -3.87 11.95 -14.58
CA ARG A 123 -5.22 11.43 -14.29
C ARG A 123 -5.53 11.48 -12.80
N ALA A 124 -4.60 11.03 -11.96
CA ALA A 124 -4.77 11.00 -10.51
C ALA A 124 -4.84 12.42 -9.92
N VAL A 125 -3.96 13.33 -10.34
CA VAL A 125 -3.98 14.73 -9.90
C VAL A 125 -5.29 15.42 -10.29
N THR A 126 -5.80 15.17 -11.50
CA THR A 126 -7.10 15.70 -11.93
C THR A 126 -8.23 15.23 -11.02
N MET A 127 -8.29 13.93 -10.72
CA MET A 127 -9.28 13.39 -9.79
C MET A 127 -9.14 13.97 -8.37
N CYS A 128 -7.92 14.25 -7.92
CA CYS A 128 -7.70 14.91 -6.63
C CYS A 128 -8.19 16.37 -6.65
N ARG A 129 -7.98 17.10 -7.75
CA ARG A 129 -8.49 18.47 -7.93
C ARG A 129 -10.02 18.54 -7.94
N GLU A 130 -10.69 17.49 -8.41
CA GLU A 130 -12.14 17.33 -8.37
C GLU A 130 -12.70 17.09 -6.96
N GLY A 131 -11.85 17.09 -5.92
CA GLY A 131 -12.25 17.00 -4.52
C GLY A 131 -12.06 15.62 -3.88
N THR A 132 -11.36 14.70 -4.53
CA THR A 132 -11.01 13.41 -3.94
C THR A 132 -9.65 13.50 -3.24
N ASP A 133 -9.59 13.15 -1.96
CA ASP A 133 -8.35 13.28 -1.19
C ASP A 133 -7.34 12.16 -1.40
N VAL A 134 -7.83 10.97 -1.71
CA VAL A 134 -7.00 9.77 -1.88
C VAL A 134 -7.41 9.02 -3.13
N ILE A 135 -6.49 8.83 -4.07
CA ILE A 135 -6.66 7.97 -5.23
C ILE A 135 -5.83 6.70 -5.03
N VAL A 136 -6.45 5.56 -5.25
CA VAL A 136 -5.85 4.23 -5.15
C VAL A 136 -5.78 3.60 -6.53
N GLY A 137 -4.58 3.34 -7.02
CA GLY A 137 -4.39 2.60 -8.27
C GLY A 137 -4.80 1.14 -8.12
N VAL A 138 -5.52 0.64 -9.13
CA VAL A 138 -5.96 -0.76 -9.22
C VAL A 138 -5.42 -1.33 -10.53
N SER A 139 -4.52 -2.31 -10.42
CA SER A 139 -3.95 -2.97 -11.60
C SER A 139 -4.90 -3.98 -12.20
N ALA A 140 -5.17 -3.86 -13.52
CA ALA A 140 -6.02 -4.77 -14.27
C ALA A 140 -5.35 -6.12 -14.59
N LEU A 141 -4.14 -6.39 -14.10
CA LEU A 141 -3.41 -7.63 -14.36
C LEU A 141 -4.21 -8.87 -13.94
N LYS A 142 -4.27 -9.85 -14.84
CA LYS A 142 -4.81 -11.17 -14.54
C LYS A 142 -3.85 -11.92 -13.62
N HIS A 143 -4.30 -12.23 -12.42
CA HIS A 143 -3.53 -13.02 -11.47
C HIS A 143 -3.52 -14.51 -11.85
N SER A 144 -2.46 -15.22 -11.43
CA SER A 144 -2.31 -16.68 -11.57
C SER A 144 -3.49 -17.43 -10.92
N LEU A 145 -3.84 -18.61 -11.47
CA LEU A 145 -4.89 -19.50 -10.95
C LEU A 145 -4.70 -19.85 -9.47
N SER A 146 -3.44 -20.04 -9.03
CA SER A 146 -3.09 -20.30 -7.63
C SER A 146 -3.44 -19.14 -6.70
N TYR A 147 -3.30 -17.90 -7.17
CA TYR A 147 -3.72 -16.71 -6.43
C TYR A 147 -5.25 -16.65 -6.26
N ASN A 148 -5.99 -17.02 -7.31
CA ASN A 148 -7.46 -17.00 -7.27
C ASN A 148 -8.04 -18.05 -6.29
N MET A 149 -7.38 -19.18 -6.10
CA MET A 149 -7.83 -20.23 -5.17
C MET A 149 -7.72 -19.82 -3.70
N LEU A 150 -6.70 -19.04 -3.34
CA LEU A 150 -6.51 -18.54 -1.96
C LEU A 150 -7.15 -17.19 -1.68
N ARG A 151 -7.73 -16.59 -2.68
CA ARG A 151 -8.43 -15.30 -2.60
C ARG A 151 -9.50 -15.24 -1.51
N PRO A 152 -10.40 -16.24 -1.32
CA PRO A 152 -11.41 -16.16 -0.25
C PRO A 152 -10.78 -16.13 1.14
N VAL A 153 -9.71 -16.90 1.37
CA VAL A 153 -8.99 -16.92 2.65
C VAL A 153 -8.32 -15.57 2.91
N SER A 154 -7.62 -15.01 1.93
CA SER A 154 -6.97 -13.70 2.07
C SER A 154 -7.98 -12.57 2.31
N GLN A 155 -9.15 -12.63 1.67
CA GLN A 155 -10.22 -11.65 1.89
C GLN A 155 -10.85 -11.76 3.28
N LEU A 156 -11.04 -12.99 3.78
CA LEU A 156 -11.51 -13.21 5.15
C LEU A 156 -10.51 -12.66 6.17
N LEU A 157 -9.22 -12.94 5.97
CA LEU A 157 -8.15 -12.46 6.82
C LEU A 157 -8.04 -10.92 6.81
N LEU A 158 -8.15 -10.29 5.64
CA LEU A 158 -8.17 -8.82 5.52
C LEU A 158 -9.39 -8.20 6.18
N ARG A 159 -10.58 -8.83 6.07
CA ARG A 159 -11.79 -8.38 6.77
C ARG A 159 -11.65 -8.49 8.29
N LEU A 160 -11.07 -9.57 8.80
CA LEU A 160 -10.78 -9.75 10.23
C LEU A 160 -9.78 -8.72 10.74
N ALA A 161 -8.88 -8.24 9.87
CA ALA A 161 -7.95 -7.15 10.17
C ALA A 161 -8.56 -5.74 10.03
N ASP A 162 -9.87 -5.63 9.74
CA ASP A 162 -10.58 -4.38 9.42
C ASP A 162 -9.89 -3.57 8.30
N TYR A 163 -9.39 -4.30 7.30
CA TYR A 163 -8.63 -3.72 6.20
C TYR A 163 -9.43 -3.79 4.90
N ARG A 164 -9.92 -2.63 4.45
CA ARG A 164 -10.78 -2.48 3.27
C ARG A 164 -10.00 -1.98 2.07
N LEU A 165 -9.04 -2.75 1.58
CA LEU A 165 -8.40 -2.42 0.31
C LEU A 165 -9.26 -2.86 -0.88
N PRO A 166 -9.29 -2.03 -1.94
CA PRO A 166 -9.84 -2.44 -3.23
C PRO A 166 -9.13 -3.69 -3.75
N ARG A 167 -9.86 -4.51 -4.50
CA ARG A 167 -9.28 -5.68 -5.17
C ARG A 167 -8.17 -5.22 -6.11
N ASN A 168 -7.05 -5.93 -6.14
CA ASN A 168 -5.91 -5.65 -7.00
C ASN A 168 -5.31 -4.24 -6.81
N ALA A 169 -5.44 -3.65 -5.61
CA ALA A 169 -4.80 -2.38 -5.31
C ALA A 169 -3.28 -2.49 -5.51
N SER A 170 -2.75 -1.65 -6.36
CA SER A 170 -1.31 -1.50 -6.61
C SER A 170 -0.64 -0.68 -5.51
N HIS A 171 0.62 -0.33 -5.72
CA HIS A 171 1.32 0.60 -4.84
C HIS A 171 1.09 2.07 -5.21
N PHE A 172 0.51 2.33 -6.39
CA PHE A 172 0.21 3.68 -6.85
C PHE A 172 -0.82 4.38 -5.95
N ARG A 173 -0.48 5.57 -5.48
CA ARG A 173 -1.37 6.44 -4.69
C ARG A 173 -1.17 7.89 -5.11
N CYS A 174 -2.26 8.64 -5.11
CA CYS A 174 -2.19 10.09 -5.13
C CYS A 174 -2.96 10.63 -3.91
N LEU A 175 -2.32 11.51 -3.17
CA LEU A 175 -2.87 12.10 -1.95
C LEU A 175 -2.91 13.61 -2.09
N SER A 176 -4.01 14.25 -1.65
CA SER A 176 -4.03 15.70 -1.42
C SER A 176 -3.11 16.06 -0.25
N ARG A 177 -2.65 17.30 -0.15
CA ARG A 177 -1.79 17.76 0.95
C ARG A 177 -2.41 17.48 2.31
N ARG A 178 -3.72 17.72 2.48
CA ARG A 178 -4.40 17.45 3.75
C ARG A 178 -4.41 15.97 4.12
N ALA A 179 -4.60 15.07 3.15
CA ALA A 179 -4.53 13.63 3.37
C ALA A 179 -3.09 13.19 3.68
N ALA A 180 -2.09 13.71 2.96
CA ALA A 180 -0.68 13.45 3.22
C ALA A 180 -0.29 13.84 4.65
N ASN A 181 -0.65 15.05 5.09
CA ASN A 181 -0.38 15.51 6.44
C ASN A 181 -1.09 14.66 7.51
N ALA A 182 -2.33 14.25 7.28
CA ALA A 182 -3.05 13.38 8.23
C ALA A 182 -2.40 12.00 8.37
N VAL A 183 -1.83 11.46 7.29
CA VAL A 183 -1.08 10.19 7.33
C VAL A 183 0.21 10.34 8.12
N THR A 184 1.00 11.37 7.87
CA THR A 184 2.31 11.59 8.53
C THR A 184 2.15 11.94 10.00
N GLN A 185 1.14 12.74 10.35
CA GLN A 185 0.86 13.14 11.74
C GLN A 185 0.22 12.05 12.61
N SER A 186 -0.26 10.95 12.01
CA SER A 186 -0.96 9.90 12.76
C SER A 186 -0.09 9.17 13.81
N GLY A 187 1.22 9.33 13.78
CA GLY A 187 2.19 8.85 14.81
C GLY A 187 2.26 7.33 15.00
N LYS A 188 1.52 6.55 14.20
CA LYS A 188 1.43 5.10 14.32
C LYS A 188 2.41 4.40 13.38
N ALA A 189 3.70 4.65 13.56
CA ALA A 189 4.78 4.10 12.73
C ALA A 189 4.80 2.56 12.63
N HIS A 190 4.23 1.85 13.62
CA HIS A 190 4.11 0.39 13.60
C HIS A 190 2.96 -0.12 12.71
N GLN A 191 2.04 0.74 12.28
CA GLN A 191 0.97 0.35 11.35
C GLN A 191 1.48 0.47 9.91
N LEU A 192 1.01 -0.44 9.06
CA LEU A 192 1.33 -0.35 7.65
C LEU A 192 0.88 0.99 7.07
N PHE A 193 1.74 1.58 6.27
CA PHE A 193 1.52 2.86 5.62
C PHE A 193 0.13 2.97 4.95
N TYR A 194 -0.26 1.96 4.17
CA TYR A 194 -1.57 1.95 3.50
C TYR A 194 -2.77 1.84 4.45
N MET A 195 -2.61 1.20 5.61
CA MET A 195 -3.66 1.18 6.65
C MET A 195 -3.84 2.56 7.28
N ARG A 196 -2.75 3.31 7.45
CA ARG A 196 -2.82 4.67 7.97
C ARG A 196 -3.56 5.58 7.01
N ILE A 197 -3.28 5.50 5.70
CA ILE A 197 -4.02 6.23 4.67
C ILE A 197 -5.52 5.97 4.79
N GLN A 198 -5.92 4.71 4.96
CA GLN A 198 -7.33 4.35 5.11
C GLN A 198 -7.95 4.85 6.42
N LYS A 199 -7.19 4.86 7.51
CA LYS A 199 -7.67 5.28 8.85
C LYS A 199 -7.71 6.80 9.04
N THR A 200 -7.25 7.59 8.09
CA THR A 200 -7.38 9.06 8.14
C THR A 200 -8.82 9.55 8.04
N GLY A 201 -9.75 8.69 7.64
CA GLY A 201 -11.15 9.05 7.44
C GLY A 201 -11.46 9.75 6.12
N TYR A 202 -10.45 10.05 5.30
CA TYR A 202 -10.66 10.58 3.96
C TYR A 202 -11.21 9.53 3.02
N GLY A 203 -12.23 9.92 2.24
CA GLY A 203 -12.76 9.07 1.16
C GLY A 203 -11.71 8.79 0.09
N PHE A 204 -11.67 7.57 -0.41
CA PHE A 204 -10.81 7.22 -1.52
C PHE A 204 -11.61 6.84 -2.77
N ARG A 205 -11.06 7.14 -3.94
CA ARG A 205 -11.52 6.61 -5.23
C ARG A 205 -10.49 5.68 -5.82
N THR A 206 -10.95 4.70 -6.58
CA THR A 206 -10.08 3.78 -7.33
C THR A 206 -9.88 4.26 -8.75
N MET A 207 -8.67 4.06 -9.26
CA MET A 207 -8.31 4.32 -10.64
C MET A 207 -7.74 3.03 -11.25
N GLU A 208 -8.45 2.46 -12.21
CA GLU A 208 -8.01 1.26 -12.93
C GLU A 208 -6.99 1.62 -14.00
N TYR A 209 -5.96 0.77 -14.12
CA TYR A 209 -4.93 0.91 -15.14
C TYR A 209 -4.26 -0.43 -15.46
N GLU A 210 -3.63 -0.50 -16.61
CA GLU A 210 -2.80 -1.63 -17.01
C GLU A 210 -1.35 -1.39 -16.54
N SER A 211 -0.84 -2.30 -15.71
CA SER A 211 0.54 -2.22 -15.25
C SER A 211 1.50 -2.61 -16.36
N LEU A 212 2.63 -1.89 -16.46
CA LEU A 212 3.65 -2.14 -17.49
C LEU A 212 4.30 -3.52 -17.37
N CYS A 213 4.40 -4.06 -16.17
CA CYS A 213 5.01 -5.35 -15.89
C CYS A 213 4.14 -6.20 -14.99
N SER A 214 4.20 -7.51 -15.17
CA SER A 214 3.59 -8.49 -14.26
C SER A 214 4.47 -8.67 -13.02
N ASP A 215 3.88 -8.52 -11.84
CA ASP A 215 4.57 -8.77 -10.59
C ASP A 215 4.58 -10.29 -10.28
N GLY A 216 5.68 -10.94 -10.55
CA GLY A 216 5.89 -12.38 -10.36
C GLY A 216 6.04 -12.82 -8.90
N ARG A 217 5.36 -12.15 -7.95
CA ARG A 217 5.51 -12.45 -6.52
C ARG A 217 5.09 -13.86 -6.20
N SER A 218 5.99 -14.60 -5.55
CA SER A 218 5.74 -15.94 -5.02
C SER A 218 4.58 -15.91 -4.01
N PHE A 219 3.68 -16.89 -4.12
CA PHE A 219 2.57 -17.12 -3.21
C PHE A 219 3.00 -17.09 -1.72
N TRP A 220 4.11 -17.76 -1.39
CA TRP A 220 4.65 -17.80 -0.03
C TRP A 220 5.04 -16.43 0.51
N HIS A 221 5.50 -15.54 -0.35
CA HIS A 221 5.83 -14.17 0.03
C HIS A 221 4.56 -13.37 0.36
N ALA A 222 3.50 -13.52 -0.45
CA ALA A 222 2.21 -12.89 -0.19
C ALA A 222 1.57 -13.41 1.11
N LEU A 223 1.59 -14.71 1.33
CA LEU A 223 1.05 -15.33 2.55
C LEU A 223 1.83 -14.88 3.81
N ARG A 224 3.17 -14.89 3.77
CA ARG A 224 3.99 -14.37 4.88
C ARG A 224 3.71 -12.91 5.18
N LYS A 225 3.54 -12.08 4.13
CA LYS A 225 3.19 -10.66 4.28
C LYS A 225 1.80 -10.51 4.92
N LEU A 226 0.81 -11.32 4.53
CA LEU A 226 -0.53 -11.31 5.13
C LEU A 226 -0.51 -11.74 6.60
N LEU A 227 0.20 -12.81 6.94
CA LEU A 227 0.33 -13.27 8.33
C LEU A 227 1.01 -12.21 9.20
N LYS A 228 2.09 -11.62 8.70
CA LYS A 228 2.78 -10.51 9.39
C LYS A 228 1.84 -9.31 9.61
N LEU A 229 1.01 -9.00 8.60
CA LEU A 229 -0.03 -7.97 8.69
C LEU A 229 -1.02 -8.23 9.81
N MET A 230 -1.55 -9.46 9.89
CA MET A 230 -2.53 -9.84 10.92
C MET A 230 -1.95 -9.73 12.33
N VAL A 231 -0.74 -10.25 12.53
CA VAL A 231 -0.12 -10.29 13.87
C VAL A 231 0.21 -8.87 14.37
N PHE A 232 0.73 -8.01 13.51
CA PHE A 232 1.21 -6.68 13.95
C PHE A 232 0.16 -5.55 13.89
N ASN A 233 -0.92 -5.73 13.12
CA ASN A 233 -1.86 -4.63 12.88
C ASN A 233 -3.31 -4.90 13.33
N SER A 234 -3.63 -6.11 13.78
CA SER A 234 -4.99 -6.45 14.19
C SER A 234 -5.02 -7.05 15.60
N GLN A 235 -5.94 -6.57 16.43
CA GLN A 235 -6.27 -7.19 17.70
C GLN A 235 -7.24 -8.37 17.52
N SER A 236 -7.84 -8.50 16.31
CA SER A 236 -8.83 -9.54 16.01
C SER A 236 -8.33 -10.98 16.21
N PRO A 237 -7.07 -11.36 15.85
CA PRO A 237 -6.57 -12.70 16.15
C PRO A 237 -6.50 -12.99 17.64
N LEU A 238 -6.19 -11.98 18.46
CA LEU A 238 -6.15 -12.13 19.92
C LEU A 238 -7.54 -12.38 20.48
N HIS A 239 -8.54 -11.60 20.05
CA HIS A 239 -9.93 -11.79 20.45
C HIS A 239 -10.48 -13.15 20.01
N LEU A 240 -10.09 -13.62 18.80
CA LEU A 240 -10.52 -14.92 18.28
C LEU A 240 -9.90 -16.08 19.10
N LEU A 241 -8.61 -15.98 19.43
CA LEU A 241 -7.94 -16.96 20.30
C LEU A 241 -8.53 -16.96 21.71
N SER A 242 -8.79 -15.79 22.29
CA SER A 242 -9.42 -15.66 23.60
C SER A 242 -10.82 -16.26 23.58
N GLY A 243 -11.63 -16.00 22.55
CA GLY A 243 -12.97 -16.57 22.37
C GLY A 243 -12.93 -18.09 22.22
N LEU A 244 -11.98 -18.63 21.46
CA LEU A 244 -11.79 -20.07 21.28
C LEU A 244 -11.39 -20.75 22.60
N SER A 245 -10.47 -20.14 23.34
CA SER A 245 -10.04 -20.64 24.65
C SER A 245 -11.16 -20.64 25.64
N PHE A 246 -11.99 -19.58 25.65
CA PHE A 246 -13.17 -19.50 26.51
C PHE A 246 -14.21 -20.57 26.15
N ALA A 247 -14.48 -20.78 24.86
CA ALA A 247 -15.40 -21.82 24.40
C ALA A 247 -14.91 -23.23 24.77
N ALA A 248 -13.61 -23.51 24.59
CA ALA A 248 -13.02 -24.78 24.99
C ALA A 248 -13.11 -25.03 26.50
N SER A 249 -12.83 -23.98 27.29
CA SER A 249 -12.97 -24.04 28.77
C SER A 249 -14.40 -24.29 29.20
N LEU A 250 -15.37 -23.65 28.54
CA LEU A 250 -16.81 -23.86 28.83
C LEU A 250 -17.25 -25.30 28.52
N VAL A 251 -16.82 -25.84 27.39
CA VAL A 251 -17.10 -27.24 27.01
C VAL A 251 -16.50 -28.21 28.02
N ALA A 252 -15.25 -28.00 28.44
CA ALA A 252 -14.58 -28.82 29.45
C ALA A 252 -15.32 -28.74 30.81
N PHE A 253 -15.77 -27.54 31.20
CA PHE A 253 -16.53 -27.34 32.42
C PHE A 253 -17.88 -28.07 32.39
N LEU A 254 -18.65 -27.94 31.29
CA LEU A 254 -19.92 -28.63 31.12
C LEU A 254 -19.73 -30.15 31.12
N PHE A 255 -18.65 -30.65 30.54
CA PHE A 255 -18.31 -32.06 30.57
C PHE A 255 -17.98 -32.54 32.00
N ALA A 256 -17.24 -31.74 32.77
CA ALA A 256 -16.94 -32.04 34.16
C ALA A 256 -18.23 -32.11 35.03
N VAL A 257 -19.12 -31.13 34.84
CA VAL A 257 -20.43 -31.13 35.51
C VAL A 257 -21.25 -32.36 35.12
N TYR A 258 -21.29 -32.70 33.84
CA TYR A 258 -21.95 -33.91 33.34
C TYR A 258 -21.39 -35.18 34.00
N ALA A 259 -20.07 -35.32 34.09
CA ALA A 259 -19.40 -36.47 34.72
C ALA A 259 -19.75 -36.59 36.23
N VAL A 260 -19.84 -35.45 36.94
CA VAL A 260 -20.24 -35.43 38.36
C VAL A 260 -21.70 -35.81 38.52
N VAL A 261 -22.62 -35.28 37.68
CA VAL A 261 -24.04 -35.60 37.71
C VAL A 261 -24.29 -37.08 37.46
N ILE A 262 -23.63 -37.67 36.44
CA ILE A 262 -23.74 -39.12 36.18
C ILE A 262 -23.30 -39.94 37.37
N LYS A 263 -22.21 -39.58 38.02
CA LYS A 263 -21.73 -40.31 39.22
C LYS A 263 -22.69 -40.24 40.39
N LEU A 264 -23.41 -39.12 40.54
CA LEU A 264 -24.38 -38.94 41.65
C LEU A 264 -25.70 -39.66 41.42
N PHE A 265 -26.15 -39.77 40.18
CA PHE A 265 -27.48 -40.29 39.85
C PHE A 265 -27.50 -41.71 39.26
N LEU A 266 -26.39 -42.21 38.71
CA LEU A 266 -26.27 -43.53 38.11
C LEU A 266 -25.35 -44.43 38.98
N TYR A 267 -25.96 -45.32 39.75
CA TYR A 267 -25.24 -46.39 40.45
C TYR A 267 -24.68 -47.38 39.42
N GLY A 268 -23.35 -47.41 39.22
CA GLY A 268 -22.72 -48.40 38.32
C GLY A 268 -21.53 -47.86 37.50
N VAL A 269 -21.08 -46.66 37.76
CA VAL A 269 -19.87 -46.11 37.13
C VAL A 269 -18.61 -46.69 37.79
N VAL A 270 -17.70 -47.22 36.99
CA VAL A 270 -16.43 -47.83 37.44
C VAL A 270 -15.64 -46.82 38.31
N ASP A 271 -15.24 -47.31 39.52
CA ASP A 271 -14.49 -46.48 40.46
C ASP A 271 -13.16 -46.01 39.83
N GLY A 272 -12.89 -44.73 39.90
CA GLY A 272 -11.67 -44.13 39.35
C GLY A 272 -11.85 -43.38 38.03
N TRP A 273 -12.94 -43.59 37.28
CA TRP A 273 -13.15 -42.95 35.97
C TRP A 273 -13.30 -41.43 36.06
N THR A 274 -14.07 -40.93 37.01
CA THR A 274 -14.27 -39.49 37.26
C THR A 274 -13.03 -38.80 37.80
N SER A 275 -12.20 -39.44 38.62
CA SER A 275 -10.99 -38.86 39.19
C SER A 275 -9.89 -38.73 38.12
N THR A 276 -9.79 -39.69 37.20
CA THR A 276 -8.84 -39.61 36.10
C THR A 276 -9.14 -38.50 35.10
N PHE A 277 -10.43 -38.28 34.85
CA PHE A 277 -10.87 -37.19 33.97
C PHE A 277 -10.78 -35.78 34.60
N LEU A 278 -10.90 -35.66 35.91
CA LEU A 278 -10.72 -34.37 36.61
C LEU A 278 -9.27 -33.98 36.82
N ALA A 279 -8.34 -34.94 36.64
CA ALA A 279 -6.90 -34.70 36.80
C ALA A 279 -6.18 -34.32 35.49
N ILE A 280 -6.84 -34.41 34.31
CA ILE A 280 -6.37 -33.97 32.99
C ILE A 280 -6.91 -32.55 32.68
#